data_621a6c41ffa635760d4e21b087706192
#
_entry.id   621a6c41ffa635760d4e21b087706192
#
_cell.length_a   1.000
_cell.length_b   1.000
_cell.length_c   1.000
_cell.angle_alpha   90.00
_cell.angle_beta   90.00
_cell.angle_gamma   90.00
#
_symmetry.space_group_name_H-M   'P 1'
#
loop_
_entity.id
_entity.type
_entity.pdbx_description
1 polymer ?
#
loop_
_entity_poly.entity_id
_entity_poly.type
_entity_poly.pdbx_seq_one_letter_code
_entity_poly.pdbx_strand_id
1 'polypeptide(L)'
;MMRRGAALVVAVALVAVAACSGDDASPATTAPAGTAAPDTTAAPAPETTAAPEPEKPEPTPEQLAAVEALLSGVASGCDPLDMRQCLLPFPSNQFLRDDPATDTGKRVAFPEGVAPANVDGTWVELTEWNRNDGFSPNTPILTYVPGLDAEASNLPPWTDLEASLADDAPVVLIDADTGERVPLWAELDAKADDDADRLLAIHPAVPLAEGHTYVVGLRNLAGADGELLDTSPVFAAYRDGWAGDISVLADRAEVMDANLAALEAAGVARSELQLAWDFTVASQRNTSERMLHIRDDALATLGEAAPAFAVTAVTPAPDEGIAFRIEGTYTVPNYLTGDGGPGNRFFYGDGVSATGDELPVQNGTVEASFLCNVSDATVAGSEPAHLVQYGHGLLGSNREVGAGNLRAFSNEHNTVFCATKWAGMSEDDIGNAAATLTEFSNFPTMAD
;
A
#
# COMPACT_ATOMS: atom_id res chain seq x y z
N MET A 1 14.62 23.64 36.31
CA MET A 1 14.69 23.47 34.86
C MET A 1 13.91 22.21 34.52
N MET A 2 12.63 22.32 34.19
CA MET A 2 11.77 21.20 33.84
C MET A 2 11.67 21.15 32.31
N ARG A 3 12.17 20.09 31.71
CA ARG A 3 11.93 19.79 30.28
C ARG A 3 10.54 19.19 30.14
N ARG A 4 9.68 19.86 29.40
CA ARG A 4 8.36 19.33 29.00
C ARG A 4 8.57 18.43 27.78
N GLY A 5 8.25 17.16 27.92
CA GLY A 5 8.15 16.23 26.79
C GLY A 5 6.88 16.56 25.98
N ALA A 6 7.03 16.75 24.70
CA ALA A 6 5.92 16.86 23.77
C ALA A 6 5.49 15.44 23.35
N ALA A 7 4.23 15.10 23.59
CA ALA A 7 3.63 13.89 23.07
C ALA A 7 3.25 14.13 21.59
N LEU A 8 3.82 13.36 20.70
CA LEU A 8 3.50 13.33 19.28
C LEU A 8 2.20 12.54 19.07
N VAL A 9 1.13 13.20 18.66
CA VAL A 9 -0.11 12.55 18.23
C VAL A 9 -0.06 12.40 16.71
N VAL A 10 0.16 11.17 16.24
CA VAL A 10 0.05 10.83 14.81
C VAL A 10 -1.43 10.58 14.51
N ALA A 11 -2.07 11.45 13.75
CA ALA A 11 -3.42 11.26 13.24
C ALA A 11 -3.33 10.55 11.87
N VAL A 12 -3.68 9.27 11.82
CA VAL A 12 -3.89 8.54 10.58
C VAL A 12 -5.35 8.71 10.17
N ALA A 13 -5.61 9.38 9.05
CA ALA A 13 -6.93 9.49 8.47
C ALA A 13 -7.21 8.29 7.56
N LEU A 14 -8.13 7.42 7.97
CA LEU A 14 -8.70 6.37 7.11
C LEU A 14 -9.97 6.92 6.45
N VAL A 15 -9.98 6.96 5.12
CA VAL A 15 -11.18 7.24 4.33
C VAL A 15 -11.84 5.90 4.00
N ALA A 16 -13.06 5.70 4.50
CA ALA A 16 -13.89 4.57 4.11
C ALA A 16 -14.66 4.91 2.83
N VAL A 17 -14.42 4.15 1.76
CA VAL A 17 -15.21 4.22 0.53
C VAL A 17 -16.31 3.17 0.59
N ALA A 18 -17.56 3.61 0.51
CA ALA A 18 -18.73 2.74 0.36
C ALA A 18 -18.89 2.33 -1.10
N ALA A 19 -18.84 1.04 -1.40
CA ALA A 19 -19.15 0.49 -2.70
C ALA A 19 -20.66 0.29 -2.85
N CYS A 20 -21.28 0.93 -3.86
CA CYS A 20 -22.60 0.58 -4.36
C CYS A 20 -22.46 -0.45 -5.47
N SER A 21 -23.04 -1.62 -5.29
CA SER A 21 -23.21 -2.63 -6.34
C SER A 21 -24.39 -2.26 -7.26
N GLY A 22 -24.14 -2.26 -8.55
CA GLY A 22 -25.18 -2.20 -9.59
C GLY A 22 -24.96 -3.34 -10.59
N ASP A 23 -25.90 -4.30 -10.60
CA ASP A 23 -26.01 -5.33 -11.62
C ASP A 23 -26.50 -4.73 -12.93
N ASP A 24 -25.79 -4.95 -14.03
CA ASP A 24 -26.38 -4.89 -15.37
C ASP A 24 -25.83 -6.02 -16.25
N ALA A 25 -26.74 -6.95 -16.56
CA ALA A 25 -26.53 -8.06 -17.48
C ALA A 25 -26.66 -7.59 -18.93
N SER A 26 -25.62 -7.81 -19.74
CA SER A 26 -25.67 -7.63 -21.19
C SER A 26 -25.82 -8.97 -21.94
N PRO A 27 -26.64 -9.06 -22.99
CA PRO A 27 -26.90 -10.32 -23.65
C PRO A 27 -25.85 -10.67 -24.71
N ALA A 28 -25.51 -11.96 -24.78
CA ALA A 28 -24.63 -12.56 -25.77
C ALA A 28 -25.16 -12.44 -27.20
N THR A 29 -24.35 -11.91 -28.11
CA THR A 29 -24.58 -11.91 -29.54
C THR A 29 -23.73 -13.00 -30.20
N THR A 30 -24.42 -13.97 -30.81
CA THR A 30 -23.82 -15.02 -31.65
C THR A 30 -23.42 -14.47 -33.01
N ALA A 31 -22.16 -14.65 -33.42
CA ALA A 31 -21.67 -14.36 -34.75
C ALA A 31 -21.77 -15.60 -35.68
N PRO A 32 -22.09 -15.45 -36.97
CA PRO A 32 -22.16 -16.57 -37.89
C PRO A 32 -20.81 -16.95 -38.50
N ALA A 33 -20.66 -18.24 -38.82
CA ALA A 33 -19.51 -18.87 -39.45
C ALA A 33 -19.24 -18.30 -40.86
N GLY A 34 -18.02 -17.83 -41.08
CA GLY A 34 -17.52 -17.40 -42.39
C GLY A 34 -16.69 -18.47 -43.07
N THR A 35 -17.02 -18.66 -44.33
CA THR A 35 -16.44 -19.58 -45.33
C THR A 35 -14.97 -19.34 -45.61
N ALA A 36 -14.23 -20.43 -45.79
CA ALA A 36 -12.80 -20.45 -46.19
C ALA A 36 -12.57 -19.91 -47.59
N ALA A 37 -11.52 -19.10 -47.75
CA ALA A 37 -10.97 -18.66 -49.06
C ALA A 37 -9.63 -19.37 -49.35
N PRO A 38 -9.23 -19.53 -50.61
CA PRO A 38 -8.18 -20.47 -51.02
C PRO A 38 -6.75 -19.91 -50.82
N ASP A 39 -5.83 -20.85 -50.63
CA ASP A 39 -4.38 -20.66 -50.53
C ASP A 39 -3.80 -19.85 -51.70
N THR A 40 -3.18 -18.75 -51.40
CA THR A 40 -2.29 -18.06 -52.32
C THR A 40 -0.87 -18.15 -51.78
N THR A 41 -0.01 -18.86 -52.47
CA THR A 41 1.44 -18.98 -52.24
C THR A 41 2.09 -17.59 -52.32
N ALA A 42 2.50 -17.04 -51.22
CA ALA A 42 3.26 -15.80 -51.19
C ALA A 42 4.79 -16.08 -51.44
N ALA A 43 5.37 -15.27 -52.31
CA ALA A 43 6.81 -15.24 -52.54
C ALA A 43 7.58 -14.80 -51.30
N PRO A 44 8.82 -15.24 -51.07
CA PRO A 44 9.62 -14.82 -49.91
C PRO A 44 9.88 -13.31 -49.97
N ALA A 45 9.59 -12.66 -48.84
CA ALA A 45 9.92 -11.26 -48.61
C ALA A 45 11.42 -11.04 -48.57
N PRO A 46 11.95 -9.91 -49.08
CA PRO A 46 13.37 -9.61 -48.99
C PRO A 46 13.81 -9.50 -47.54
N GLU A 47 14.91 -10.15 -47.20
CA GLU A 47 15.59 -10.00 -45.92
C GLU A 47 15.93 -8.52 -45.69
N THR A 48 15.21 -7.89 -44.79
CA THR A 48 15.54 -6.55 -44.32
C THR A 48 16.73 -6.72 -43.39
N THR A 49 17.91 -6.38 -43.86
CA THR A 49 19.10 -6.22 -42.99
C THR A 49 18.75 -5.18 -41.94
N ALA A 50 18.66 -5.58 -40.68
CA ALA A 50 18.52 -4.66 -39.56
C ALA A 50 19.62 -3.61 -39.63
N ALA A 51 19.25 -2.34 -39.47
CA ALA A 51 20.23 -1.28 -39.30
C ALA A 51 21.17 -1.63 -38.13
N PRO A 52 22.49 -1.33 -38.24
CA PRO A 52 23.36 -1.57 -37.10
C PRO A 52 22.83 -0.80 -35.89
N GLU A 53 22.74 -1.50 -34.77
CA GLU A 53 22.40 -0.91 -33.47
C GLU A 53 23.39 0.25 -33.22
N PRO A 54 22.93 1.43 -32.76
CA PRO A 54 23.82 2.54 -32.47
C PRO A 54 24.87 2.08 -31.44
N GLU A 55 26.15 2.33 -31.72
CA GLU A 55 27.22 2.01 -30.79
C GLU A 55 26.95 2.69 -29.46
N LYS A 56 26.85 1.90 -28.36
CA LYS A 56 26.74 2.43 -27.03
C LYS A 56 27.97 3.27 -26.68
N PRO A 57 27.80 4.47 -26.09
CA PRO A 57 28.97 5.28 -25.74
C PRO A 57 29.79 4.55 -24.67
N GLU A 58 31.12 4.46 -24.89
CA GLU A 58 32.01 3.94 -23.87
C GLU A 58 32.17 4.97 -22.73
N PRO A 59 32.11 4.54 -21.44
CA PRO A 59 32.29 5.44 -20.32
C PRO A 59 33.72 5.99 -20.25
N THR A 60 33.86 7.23 -19.83
CA THR A 60 35.19 7.81 -19.58
C THR A 60 35.77 7.26 -18.26
N PRO A 61 37.11 7.30 -18.09
CA PRO A 61 37.73 6.89 -16.81
C PRO A 61 37.22 7.68 -15.61
N GLU A 62 36.86 8.95 -15.79
CA GLU A 62 36.28 9.79 -14.74
C GLU A 62 34.86 9.32 -14.34
N GLN A 63 34.03 8.92 -15.31
CA GLN A 63 32.69 8.37 -15.04
C GLN A 63 32.79 7.06 -14.30
N LEU A 64 33.66 6.15 -14.69
CA LEU A 64 33.91 4.90 -13.98
C LEU A 64 34.38 5.14 -12.55
N ALA A 65 35.33 6.04 -12.34
CA ALA A 65 35.81 6.38 -11.01
C ALA A 65 34.72 7.00 -10.11
N ALA A 66 33.82 7.80 -10.69
CA ALA A 66 32.70 8.38 -9.95
C ALA A 66 31.70 7.29 -9.51
N VAL A 67 31.38 6.32 -10.37
CA VAL A 67 30.53 5.19 -10.02
C VAL A 67 31.17 4.31 -8.95
N GLU A 68 32.46 3.95 -9.09
CA GLU A 68 33.19 3.17 -8.08
C GLU A 68 33.22 3.85 -6.72
N ALA A 69 33.44 5.17 -6.69
CA ALA A 69 33.43 5.95 -5.45
C ALA A 69 32.08 5.87 -4.75
N LEU A 70 30.96 6.00 -5.48
CA LEU A 70 29.62 5.88 -4.93
C LEU A 70 29.36 4.45 -4.43
N LEU A 71 29.58 3.45 -5.27
CA LEU A 71 29.31 2.04 -4.92
C LEU A 71 30.10 1.57 -3.71
N SER A 72 31.29 2.13 -3.48
CA SER A 72 32.08 1.82 -2.27
C SER A 72 31.42 2.24 -0.96
N GLY A 73 30.46 3.18 -1.01
CA GLY A 73 29.69 3.66 0.13
C GLY A 73 28.36 2.92 0.36
N VAL A 74 27.92 2.11 -0.62
CA VAL A 74 26.64 1.39 -0.52
C VAL A 74 26.80 0.16 0.35
N ALA A 75 25.95 0.04 1.37
CA ALA A 75 25.88 -1.19 2.16
C ALA A 75 25.30 -2.34 1.31
N SER A 76 25.73 -3.56 1.61
CA SER A 76 25.29 -4.75 0.88
C SER A 76 23.75 -4.89 0.96
N GLY A 77 23.11 -5.05 -0.18
CA GLY A 77 21.66 -5.21 -0.31
C GLY A 77 20.87 -3.89 -0.43
N CYS A 78 21.51 -2.74 -0.28
CA CYS A 78 20.87 -1.44 -0.53
C CYS A 78 20.75 -1.14 -2.02
N ASP A 79 19.78 -0.30 -2.40
CA ASP A 79 19.65 0.17 -3.78
C ASP A 79 20.72 1.26 -4.06
N PRO A 80 21.61 1.07 -5.03
CA PRO A 80 22.63 2.06 -5.35
C PRO A 80 22.10 3.31 -6.08
N LEU A 81 20.81 3.36 -6.41
CA LEU A 81 20.17 4.53 -7.01
C LEU A 81 19.97 5.67 -5.99
N ASP A 82 19.72 5.35 -4.72
CA ASP A 82 19.64 6.32 -3.64
C ASP A 82 20.61 5.92 -2.51
N MET A 83 21.66 6.72 -2.38
CA MET A 83 22.77 6.45 -1.46
C MET A 83 22.51 6.87 -0.02
N ARG A 84 21.42 7.61 0.22
CA ARG A 84 21.18 8.21 1.53
C ARG A 84 20.50 7.27 2.51
N GLN A 85 19.50 6.52 2.00
CA GLN A 85 18.70 5.58 2.76
C GLN A 85 18.68 4.24 2.02
N CYS A 86 18.97 3.15 2.71
CA CYS A 86 19.12 1.84 2.10
C CYS A 86 17.88 1.39 1.29
N LEU A 87 16.66 1.72 1.77
CA LEU A 87 15.42 1.32 1.13
C LEU A 87 14.88 2.30 0.09
N LEU A 88 15.61 3.35 -0.24
CA LEU A 88 15.20 4.28 -1.29
C LEU A 88 15.92 3.97 -2.62
N PRO A 89 15.26 4.27 -3.76
CA PRO A 89 13.86 4.68 -3.89
C PRO A 89 12.90 3.58 -3.43
N PHE A 90 11.74 3.96 -2.88
CA PHE A 90 10.74 3.03 -2.37
C PHE A 90 9.35 3.36 -2.95
N PRO A 91 8.54 2.36 -3.34
CA PRO A 91 8.89 0.96 -3.49
C PRO A 91 9.83 0.70 -4.66
N SER A 92 10.57 -0.43 -4.65
CA SER A 92 11.52 -0.76 -5.71
C SER A 92 11.64 -2.27 -5.90
N ASN A 93 11.68 -2.72 -7.16
CA ASN A 93 11.91 -4.14 -7.50
C ASN A 93 13.32 -4.61 -7.12
N GLN A 94 14.23 -3.70 -6.75
CA GLN A 94 15.51 -4.06 -6.14
C GLN A 94 15.33 -4.90 -4.86
N PHE A 95 14.19 -4.74 -4.17
CA PHE A 95 13.85 -5.46 -2.95
C PHE A 95 12.89 -6.62 -3.18
N LEU A 96 12.76 -7.08 -4.42
CA LEU A 96 12.04 -8.31 -4.77
C LEU A 96 13.01 -9.38 -5.26
N ARG A 97 12.64 -10.62 -5.03
CA ARG A 97 13.27 -11.81 -5.63
C ARG A 97 12.24 -12.58 -6.43
N ASP A 98 12.68 -13.37 -7.40
CA ASP A 98 11.80 -14.27 -8.14
C ASP A 98 11.22 -15.34 -7.20
N ASP A 99 9.91 -15.53 -7.27
CA ASP A 99 9.18 -16.58 -6.57
C ASP A 99 7.98 -17.04 -7.41
N PRO A 100 8.12 -18.11 -8.19
CA PRO A 100 7.07 -18.57 -9.09
C PRO A 100 5.83 -19.14 -8.34
N ALA A 101 5.87 -19.24 -7.01
CA ALA A 101 4.73 -19.68 -6.22
C ALA A 101 3.70 -18.56 -5.97
N THR A 102 4.08 -17.29 -6.22
CA THR A 102 3.19 -16.14 -6.07
C THR A 102 2.52 -15.76 -7.38
N ASP A 103 1.41 -15.01 -7.30
CA ASP A 103 0.66 -14.58 -8.48
C ASP A 103 1.43 -13.52 -9.31
N THR A 104 2.29 -12.72 -8.66
CA THR A 104 3.17 -11.76 -9.35
C THR A 104 4.45 -12.39 -9.88
N GLY A 105 4.77 -13.63 -9.48
CA GLY A 105 6.08 -14.25 -9.74
C GLY A 105 7.22 -13.65 -8.92
N LYS A 106 6.92 -12.78 -7.96
CA LYS A 106 7.89 -12.06 -7.13
C LYS A 106 7.57 -12.21 -5.65
N ARG A 107 8.56 -11.97 -4.80
CA ARG A 107 8.40 -11.88 -3.34
C ARG A 107 9.31 -10.83 -2.76
N VAL A 108 8.82 -10.07 -1.79
CA VAL A 108 9.61 -9.09 -1.06
C VAL A 108 10.76 -9.77 -0.34
N ALA A 109 11.93 -9.16 -0.42
CA ALA A 109 13.18 -9.69 0.12
C ALA A 109 14.04 -8.55 0.68
N PHE A 110 13.51 -7.85 1.67
CA PHE A 110 14.31 -6.82 2.36
C PHE A 110 15.50 -7.48 3.05
N PRO A 111 16.72 -6.94 2.85
CA PRO A 111 17.91 -7.43 3.53
C PRO A 111 17.83 -7.24 5.05
N GLU A 112 18.51 -8.09 5.80
CA GLU A 112 18.65 -7.89 7.26
C GLU A 112 19.35 -6.55 7.56
N GLY A 113 18.90 -5.86 8.60
CA GLY A 113 19.51 -4.62 9.09
C GLY A 113 19.21 -3.36 8.26
N VAL A 114 18.33 -3.44 7.25
CA VAL A 114 17.87 -2.25 6.50
C VAL A 114 16.66 -1.57 7.13
N ALA A 115 15.90 -2.32 7.93
CA ALA A 115 14.79 -1.77 8.69
C ALA A 115 15.28 -0.82 9.78
N PRO A 116 14.44 0.10 10.27
CA PRO A 116 14.80 0.94 11.40
C PRO A 116 15.02 0.11 12.65
N ALA A 117 15.92 0.58 13.52
CA ALA A 117 16.09 0.05 14.85
C ALA A 117 15.32 0.89 15.87
N ASN A 118 14.88 0.25 16.96
CA ASN A 118 14.30 0.96 18.09
C ASN A 118 15.40 1.72 18.89
N VAL A 119 14.99 2.43 19.95
CA VAL A 119 15.90 3.23 20.78
C VAL A 119 16.99 2.41 21.48
N ASP A 120 16.80 1.10 21.61
CA ASP A 120 17.75 0.17 22.20
C ASP A 120 18.67 -0.48 21.14
N GLY A 121 18.52 -0.10 19.88
CA GLY A 121 19.30 -0.61 18.76
C GLY A 121 18.83 -1.97 18.23
N THR A 122 17.61 -2.43 18.59
CA THR A 122 17.01 -3.66 18.06
C THR A 122 16.36 -3.36 16.72
N TRP A 123 16.79 -4.08 15.68
CA TRP A 123 16.23 -3.96 14.32
C TRP A 123 14.85 -4.59 14.24
N VAL A 124 13.98 -3.98 13.42
CA VAL A 124 12.67 -4.56 13.11
C VAL A 124 12.87 -5.91 12.41
N GLU A 125 12.15 -6.92 12.87
CA GLU A 125 12.11 -8.23 12.24
C GLU A 125 11.18 -8.17 11.02
N LEU A 126 11.66 -8.58 9.84
CA LEU A 126 11.03 -8.32 8.55
C LEU A 126 10.30 -9.53 7.95
N THR A 127 10.21 -10.66 8.64
CA THR A 127 9.61 -11.91 8.10
C THR A 127 8.21 -11.66 7.55
N GLU A 128 7.37 -10.91 8.28
CA GLU A 128 5.99 -10.68 7.84
C GLU A 128 5.90 -9.75 6.63
N TRP A 129 6.79 -8.77 6.50
CA TRP A 129 6.86 -7.92 5.31
C TRP A 129 7.40 -8.69 4.11
N ASN A 130 8.38 -9.58 4.33
CA ASN A 130 8.98 -10.42 3.30
C ASN A 130 8.05 -11.54 2.79
N ARG A 131 6.85 -11.70 3.36
CA ARG A 131 5.82 -12.61 2.84
C ARG A 131 5.09 -12.08 1.62
N ASN A 132 5.07 -10.76 1.45
CA ASN A 132 4.30 -10.13 0.38
C ASN A 132 4.90 -10.40 -1.00
N ASP A 133 4.05 -10.47 -2.02
CA ASP A 133 4.44 -10.69 -3.40
C ASP A 133 4.57 -9.39 -4.22
N GLY A 134 4.61 -8.27 -3.54
CA GLY A 134 4.73 -6.93 -4.10
C GLY A 134 4.45 -5.87 -3.04
N PHE A 135 4.23 -4.65 -3.49
CA PHE A 135 4.00 -3.49 -2.64
C PHE A 135 2.52 -3.07 -2.65
N SER A 136 2.10 -2.28 -1.66
CA SER A 136 0.71 -1.83 -1.54
C SER A 136 0.26 -1.02 -2.77
N PRO A 137 -0.98 -1.21 -3.27
CA PRO A 137 -1.54 -0.43 -4.38
C PRO A 137 -1.75 1.06 -4.04
N ASN A 138 -1.68 1.43 -2.77
CA ASN A 138 -1.85 2.81 -2.28
C ASN A 138 -0.59 3.34 -1.58
N THR A 139 0.58 2.76 -1.86
CA THR A 139 1.82 3.23 -1.24
C THR A 139 2.24 4.59 -1.80
N PRO A 140 2.69 5.54 -0.97
CA PRO A 140 3.45 6.68 -1.47
C PRO A 140 4.77 6.17 -2.04
N ILE A 141 5.21 6.79 -3.14
CA ILE A 141 6.48 6.52 -3.78
C ILE A 141 7.48 7.54 -3.25
N LEU A 142 8.58 7.08 -2.68
CA LEU A 142 9.52 7.90 -1.93
C LEU A 142 10.92 7.83 -2.54
N THR A 143 11.56 8.95 -2.69
CA THR A 143 12.98 9.02 -3.02
C THR A 143 13.61 10.29 -2.46
N TYR A 144 14.93 10.37 -2.51
CA TYR A 144 15.65 11.56 -2.13
C TYR A 144 16.39 12.14 -3.35
N VAL A 145 16.14 13.41 -3.62
CA VAL A 145 16.82 14.14 -4.70
C VAL A 145 17.54 15.32 -4.08
N PRO A 146 18.87 15.28 -3.93
CA PRO A 146 19.63 16.33 -3.28
C PRO A 146 19.44 17.68 -3.95
N GLY A 147 19.05 18.71 -3.17
CA GLY A 147 18.91 20.08 -3.66
C GLY A 147 17.63 20.35 -4.44
N LEU A 148 16.68 19.42 -4.49
CA LEU A 148 15.41 19.58 -5.20
C LEU A 148 14.61 20.77 -4.65
N ASP A 149 14.18 21.66 -5.55
CA ASP A 149 13.20 22.70 -5.27
C ASP A 149 11.88 22.40 -5.99
N ALA A 150 10.79 22.37 -5.25
CA ALA A 150 9.49 21.95 -5.75
C ALA A 150 8.90 22.94 -6.76
N GLU A 151 9.10 24.25 -6.55
CA GLU A 151 8.59 25.31 -7.43
C GLU A 151 9.43 25.40 -8.70
N ALA A 152 10.76 25.42 -8.57
CA ALA A 152 11.68 25.47 -9.72
C ALA A 152 11.55 24.24 -10.61
N SER A 153 11.23 23.08 -10.03
CA SER A 153 11.01 21.82 -10.75
C SER A 153 9.58 21.67 -11.28
N ASN A 154 8.67 22.58 -11.02
CA ASN A 154 7.26 22.48 -11.40
C ASN A 154 6.61 21.15 -10.97
N LEU A 155 6.85 20.70 -9.74
CA LEU A 155 6.23 19.47 -9.24
C LEU A 155 4.70 19.58 -9.34
N PRO A 156 3.98 18.56 -9.86
CA PRO A 156 2.54 18.60 -10.02
C PRO A 156 1.85 18.65 -8.65
N PRO A 157 1.03 19.70 -8.37
CA PRO A 157 0.38 19.85 -7.08
C PRO A 157 -0.89 18.99 -6.98
N TRP A 158 -1.32 18.67 -5.76
CA TRP A 158 -2.56 17.94 -5.51
C TRP A 158 -3.83 18.67 -5.99
N THR A 159 -3.74 19.96 -6.23
CA THR A 159 -4.84 20.83 -6.75
C THR A 159 -4.99 20.77 -8.27
N ASP A 160 -4.01 20.21 -8.99
CA ASP A 160 -4.02 20.07 -10.45
C ASP A 160 -3.35 18.77 -10.87
N LEU A 161 -4.12 17.69 -10.84
CA LEU A 161 -3.63 16.36 -11.20
C LEU A 161 -3.37 16.21 -12.71
N GLU A 162 -4.03 17.03 -13.57
CA GLU A 162 -3.81 17.01 -15.01
C GLU A 162 -2.40 17.47 -15.36
N ALA A 163 -1.78 18.32 -14.55
CA ALA A 163 -0.40 18.75 -14.73
C ALA A 163 0.59 17.58 -14.72
N SER A 164 0.30 16.48 -14.01
CA SER A 164 1.14 15.28 -14.00
C SER A 164 1.11 14.48 -15.30
N LEU A 165 0.07 14.67 -16.11
CA LEU A 165 -0.12 13.99 -17.40
C LEU A 165 0.39 14.82 -18.59
N ALA A 166 0.90 16.05 -18.35
CA ALA A 166 1.48 16.89 -19.38
C ALA A 166 2.72 16.26 -20.00
N ASP A 167 2.99 16.57 -21.29
CA ASP A 167 4.12 16.01 -22.02
C ASP A 167 5.47 16.36 -21.37
N ASP A 168 5.55 17.48 -20.68
CA ASP A 168 6.74 18.00 -20.00
C ASP A 168 6.74 17.77 -18.49
N ALA A 169 5.78 17.01 -17.95
CA ALA A 169 5.70 16.73 -16.51
C ALA A 169 7.05 16.18 -15.97
N PRO A 170 7.54 16.75 -14.84
CA PRO A 170 8.85 16.37 -14.28
C PRO A 170 8.83 15.00 -13.58
N VAL A 171 7.66 14.57 -13.11
CA VAL A 171 7.44 13.28 -12.47
C VAL A 171 6.47 12.48 -13.32
N VAL A 172 6.90 11.31 -13.76
CA VAL A 172 6.09 10.41 -14.60
C VAL A 172 5.98 9.05 -13.93
N LEU A 173 4.77 8.55 -13.83
CA LEU A 173 4.47 7.18 -13.41
C LEU A 173 3.72 6.50 -14.54
N ILE A 174 4.23 5.37 -15.01
CA ILE A 174 3.58 4.56 -16.04
C ILE A 174 3.28 3.16 -15.52
N ASP A 175 2.15 2.64 -15.91
CA ASP A 175 1.84 1.24 -15.81
C ASP A 175 2.55 0.51 -16.95
N ALA A 176 3.54 -0.31 -16.65
CA ALA A 176 4.36 -0.98 -17.66
C ALA A 176 3.58 -2.07 -18.42
N ASP A 177 2.50 -2.61 -17.85
CA ASP A 177 1.67 -3.64 -18.48
C ASP A 177 0.72 -3.04 -19.53
N THR A 178 0.29 -1.79 -19.33
CA THR A 178 -0.64 -1.11 -20.26
C THR A 178 0.02 0.00 -21.09
N GLY A 179 1.14 0.54 -20.63
CA GLY A 179 1.79 1.73 -21.18
C GLY A 179 1.10 3.05 -20.83
N GLU A 180 0.09 3.04 -19.98
CA GLU A 180 -0.67 4.24 -19.62
C GLU A 180 0.02 5.04 -18.51
N ARG A 181 -0.05 6.39 -18.59
CA ARG A 181 0.39 7.27 -17.52
C ARG A 181 -0.63 7.31 -16.39
N VAL A 182 -0.14 7.27 -15.15
CA VAL A 182 -0.95 7.37 -13.94
C VAL A 182 -0.94 8.81 -13.43
N PRO A 183 -2.11 9.43 -13.21
CA PRO A 183 -2.19 10.75 -12.61
C PRO A 183 -1.65 10.71 -11.17
N LEU A 184 -0.92 11.76 -10.77
CA LEU A 184 -0.27 11.83 -9.48
C LEU A 184 -0.14 13.27 -9.00
N TRP A 185 0.27 13.46 -7.76
CA TRP A 185 0.87 14.71 -7.28
C TRP A 185 2.19 14.40 -6.57
N ALA A 186 3.05 15.39 -6.45
CA ALA A 186 4.34 15.25 -5.80
C ALA A 186 4.64 16.44 -4.89
N GLU A 187 5.25 16.15 -3.75
CA GLU A 187 5.58 17.14 -2.74
C GLU A 187 6.86 16.78 -1.99
N LEU A 188 7.49 17.75 -1.39
CA LEU A 188 8.61 17.53 -0.48
C LEU A 188 8.12 17.39 0.95
N ASP A 189 8.71 16.47 1.71
CA ASP A 189 8.39 16.28 3.13
C ASP A 189 8.47 17.62 3.89
N ALA A 190 7.36 18.02 4.50
CA ALA A 190 7.24 19.27 5.23
C ALA A 190 7.76 19.19 6.68
N LYS A 191 8.16 17.99 7.16
CA LYS A 191 8.53 17.76 8.56
C LYS A 191 10.02 17.48 8.77
N ALA A 192 10.82 17.46 7.71
CA ALA A 192 12.26 17.35 7.86
C ALA A 192 12.82 18.55 8.63
N ASP A 193 13.79 18.28 9.51
CA ASP A 193 14.44 19.34 10.33
C ASP A 193 15.33 20.26 9.49
N ASP A 194 15.84 19.79 8.36
CA ASP A 194 16.66 20.52 7.40
C ASP A 194 16.08 20.35 6.00
N ASP A 195 16.06 21.41 5.19
CA ASP A 195 15.60 21.35 3.79
C ASP A 195 16.41 20.33 2.97
N ALA A 196 17.68 20.13 3.32
CA ALA A 196 18.54 19.13 2.70
C ALA A 196 18.09 17.68 2.99
N ASP A 197 17.22 17.48 3.98
CA ASP A 197 16.73 16.15 4.41
C ASP A 197 15.32 15.82 3.90
N ARG A 198 14.72 16.72 3.11
CA ARG A 198 13.36 16.56 2.60
C ARG A 198 13.28 15.47 1.55
N LEU A 199 12.46 14.45 1.80
CA LEU A 199 12.14 13.43 0.82
C LEU A 199 11.17 13.97 -0.23
N LEU A 200 11.32 13.53 -1.47
CA LEU A 200 10.30 13.64 -2.49
C LEU A 200 9.28 12.52 -2.28
N ALA A 201 8.03 12.90 -2.00
CA ALA A 201 6.89 12.01 -1.93
C ALA A 201 6.03 12.17 -3.19
N ILE A 202 5.81 11.06 -3.90
CA ILE A 202 4.99 10.98 -5.10
C ILE A 202 3.77 10.15 -4.75
N HIS A 203 2.58 10.71 -4.97
CA HIS A 203 1.32 10.10 -4.59
C HIS A 203 0.50 9.77 -5.84
N PRO A 204 0.31 8.50 -6.20
CA PRO A 204 -0.66 8.12 -7.22
C PRO A 204 -2.05 8.64 -6.85
N ALA A 205 -2.73 9.28 -7.78
CA ALA A 205 -4.06 9.85 -7.55
C ALA A 205 -5.20 8.80 -7.61
N VAL A 206 -4.85 7.58 -8.01
CA VAL A 206 -5.74 6.42 -8.07
C VAL A 206 -5.04 5.21 -7.44
N PRO A 207 -5.79 4.24 -6.88
CA PRO A 207 -5.18 2.96 -6.51
C PRO A 207 -4.53 2.32 -7.73
N LEU A 208 -3.31 1.84 -7.57
CA LEU A 208 -2.58 1.15 -8.62
C LEU A 208 -3.19 -0.25 -8.84
N ALA A 209 -3.15 -0.74 -10.08
CA ALA A 209 -3.66 -2.07 -10.39
C ALA A 209 -2.82 -3.16 -9.71
N GLU A 210 -3.50 -4.08 -9.05
CA GLU A 210 -2.87 -5.21 -8.35
C GLU A 210 -2.19 -6.15 -9.35
N GLY A 211 -0.99 -6.60 -9.02
CA GLY A 211 -0.18 -7.48 -9.86
C GLY A 211 0.56 -6.80 -11.00
N HIS A 212 0.36 -5.50 -11.24
CA HIS A 212 1.04 -4.75 -12.30
C HIS A 212 2.40 -4.24 -11.85
N THR A 213 3.26 -4.00 -12.84
CA THR A 213 4.55 -3.34 -12.66
C THR A 213 4.46 -1.88 -13.11
N TYR A 214 5.01 -0.99 -12.31
CA TYR A 214 5.03 0.44 -12.56
C TYR A 214 6.45 0.94 -12.71
N VAL A 215 6.64 1.91 -13.61
CA VAL A 215 7.94 2.59 -13.81
C VAL A 215 7.80 4.06 -13.46
N VAL A 216 8.70 4.52 -12.61
CA VAL A 216 8.84 5.93 -12.22
C VAL A 216 9.95 6.56 -13.03
N GLY A 217 9.71 7.74 -13.59
CA GLY A 217 10.72 8.58 -14.25
C GLY A 217 10.73 9.99 -13.66
N LEU A 218 11.90 10.47 -13.31
CA LEU A 218 12.14 11.85 -12.86
C LEU A 218 13.03 12.57 -13.87
N ARG A 219 12.59 13.75 -14.30
CA ARG A 219 13.32 14.55 -15.31
C ARG A 219 13.19 16.04 -15.04
N ASN A 220 14.13 16.80 -15.60
CA ASN A 220 14.11 18.25 -15.56
C ASN A 220 13.96 18.83 -14.14
N LEU A 221 14.41 18.11 -13.12
CA LEU A 221 14.43 18.56 -11.75
C LEU A 221 15.49 19.63 -11.55
N ALA A 222 15.13 20.70 -10.84
CA ALA A 222 15.96 21.88 -10.64
C ALA A 222 16.13 22.22 -9.16
N GLY A 223 17.23 22.90 -8.85
CA GLY A 223 17.46 23.53 -7.55
C GLY A 223 16.78 24.91 -7.44
N ALA A 224 16.85 25.51 -6.26
CA ALA A 224 16.26 26.83 -5.96
C ALA A 224 16.80 27.97 -6.82
N ASP A 225 17.94 27.80 -7.47
CA ASP A 225 18.53 28.72 -8.43
C ASP A 225 17.97 28.55 -9.86
N GLY A 226 17.13 27.53 -10.09
CA GLY A 226 16.55 27.18 -11.37
C GLY A 226 17.49 26.38 -12.29
N GLU A 227 18.69 26.03 -11.84
CA GLU A 227 19.60 25.18 -12.60
C GLU A 227 19.20 23.70 -12.44
N LEU A 228 19.33 22.92 -13.51
CA LEU A 228 19.04 21.49 -13.48
C LEU A 228 19.99 20.77 -12.53
N LEU A 229 19.43 19.84 -11.74
CA LEU A 229 20.20 18.99 -10.84
C LEU A 229 21.00 17.94 -11.63
N ASP A 230 22.16 17.61 -11.10
CA ASP A 230 23.02 16.61 -11.69
C ASP A 230 22.40 15.20 -11.56
N THR A 231 22.59 14.39 -12.60
CA THR A 231 22.26 12.97 -12.60
C THR A 231 23.28 12.18 -11.77
N SER A 232 22.81 11.29 -10.89
CA SER A 232 23.71 10.37 -10.19
C SER A 232 24.58 9.58 -11.17
N PRO A 233 25.88 9.43 -10.95
CA PRO A 233 26.75 8.61 -11.79
C PRO A 233 26.26 7.17 -11.97
N VAL A 234 25.65 6.57 -10.95
CA VAL A 234 25.07 5.22 -11.00
C VAL A 234 23.86 5.19 -11.94
N PHE A 235 22.94 6.15 -11.83
CA PHE A 235 21.81 6.19 -12.76
C PHE A 235 22.26 6.55 -14.18
N ALA A 236 23.25 7.43 -14.34
CA ALA A 236 23.81 7.74 -15.64
C ALA A 236 24.38 6.49 -16.34
N ALA A 237 24.98 5.56 -15.58
CA ALA A 237 25.47 4.29 -16.14
C ALA A 237 24.33 3.46 -16.76
N TYR A 238 23.19 3.38 -16.11
CA TYR A 238 21.99 2.72 -16.66
C TYR A 238 21.41 3.51 -17.84
N ARG A 239 21.21 4.82 -17.66
CA ARG A 239 20.64 5.69 -18.69
C ARG A 239 21.42 5.64 -19.99
N ASP A 240 22.74 5.71 -19.90
CA ASP A 240 23.64 5.78 -21.05
C ASP A 240 24.06 4.39 -21.56
N GLY A 241 23.60 3.30 -20.93
CA GLY A 241 23.65 1.93 -21.43
C GLY A 241 24.97 1.19 -21.18
N TRP A 242 25.84 1.64 -20.25
CA TRP A 242 27.11 1.00 -19.93
C TRP A 242 27.15 0.37 -18.52
N ALA A 243 26.02 0.33 -17.79
CA ALA A 243 25.92 -0.31 -16.48
C ALA A 243 26.23 -1.82 -16.53
N GLY A 244 25.94 -2.49 -17.64
CA GLY A 244 26.25 -3.91 -17.85
C GLY A 244 27.73 -4.27 -17.75
N ASP A 245 28.64 -3.31 -17.93
CA ASP A 245 30.06 -3.49 -17.78
C ASP A 245 30.55 -3.39 -16.33
N ILE A 246 29.66 -3.01 -15.40
CA ILE A 246 29.95 -2.87 -13.98
C ILE A 246 29.29 -4.02 -13.22
N SER A 247 30.06 -4.94 -12.67
CA SER A 247 29.59 -6.19 -12.10
C SER A 247 28.44 -6.04 -11.05
N VAL A 248 28.44 -4.98 -10.26
CA VAL A 248 27.40 -4.71 -9.23
C VAL A 248 26.10 -4.21 -9.84
N LEU A 249 26.15 -3.61 -11.05
CA LEU A 249 24.99 -3.04 -11.74
C LEU A 249 24.48 -3.96 -12.87
N ALA A 250 25.28 -4.93 -13.31
CA ALA A 250 25.03 -5.74 -14.49
C ALA A 250 23.74 -6.54 -14.41
N ASP A 251 23.43 -7.11 -13.26
CA ASP A 251 22.24 -7.96 -13.07
C ASP A 251 20.91 -7.17 -13.25
N ARG A 252 20.93 -5.85 -13.04
CA ARG A 252 19.77 -4.98 -13.21
C ARG A 252 19.74 -4.27 -14.56
N ALA A 253 20.83 -4.32 -15.33
CA ALA A 253 20.99 -3.49 -16.54
C ALA A 253 19.91 -3.73 -17.59
N GLU A 254 19.52 -4.98 -17.84
CA GLU A 254 18.49 -5.34 -18.81
C GLU A 254 17.10 -4.81 -18.37
N VAL A 255 16.74 -4.97 -17.09
CA VAL A 255 15.48 -4.46 -16.55
C VAL A 255 15.42 -2.93 -16.63
N MET A 256 16.51 -2.26 -16.27
CA MET A 256 16.60 -0.80 -16.37
C MET A 256 16.51 -0.31 -17.82
N ASP A 257 17.08 -1.02 -18.78
CA ASP A 257 16.96 -0.67 -20.20
C ASP A 257 15.50 -0.82 -20.68
N ALA A 258 14.81 -1.87 -20.26
CA ALA A 258 13.38 -2.05 -20.53
C ALA A 258 12.52 -0.93 -19.90
N ASN A 259 12.79 -0.53 -18.65
CA ASN A 259 12.13 0.57 -17.98
C ASN A 259 12.31 1.90 -18.71
N LEU A 260 13.54 2.18 -19.15
CA LEU A 260 13.86 3.37 -19.93
C LEU A 260 13.15 3.37 -21.28
N ALA A 261 13.09 2.22 -21.96
CA ALA A 261 12.35 2.07 -23.21
C ALA A 261 10.84 2.27 -23.03
N ALA A 262 10.25 1.81 -21.91
CA ALA A 262 8.86 2.04 -21.58
C ALA A 262 8.57 3.54 -21.35
N LEU A 263 9.46 4.26 -20.67
CA LEU A 263 9.37 5.71 -20.51
C LEU A 263 9.49 6.45 -21.85
N GLU A 264 10.40 6.01 -22.73
CA GLU A 264 10.53 6.57 -24.10
C GLU A 264 9.26 6.37 -24.93
N ALA A 265 8.64 5.18 -24.83
CA ALA A 265 7.35 4.90 -25.48
C ALA A 265 6.22 5.79 -24.96
N ALA A 266 6.28 6.19 -23.68
CA ALA A 266 5.36 7.14 -23.07
C ALA A 266 5.73 8.62 -23.32
N GLY A 267 6.70 8.90 -24.19
CA GLY A 267 7.10 10.25 -24.61
C GLY A 267 8.12 10.94 -23.68
N VAL A 268 8.82 10.19 -22.83
CA VAL A 268 9.88 10.72 -21.95
C VAL A 268 11.24 10.39 -22.54
N ALA A 269 11.96 11.38 -23.04
CA ALA A 269 13.28 11.15 -23.64
C ALA A 269 14.28 10.66 -22.58
N ARG A 270 14.99 9.57 -22.90
CA ARG A 270 16.01 8.96 -22.01
C ARG A 270 17.04 9.99 -21.53
N SER A 271 17.46 10.89 -22.41
CA SER A 271 18.47 11.91 -22.10
C SER A 271 18.02 12.98 -21.09
N GLU A 272 16.70 13.12 -20.87
CA GLU A 272 16.13 14.07 -19.90
C GLU A 272 16.04 13.48 -18.50
N LEU A 273 16.12 12.15 -18.36
CA LEU A 273 15.95 11.45 -17.09
C LEU A 273 17.13 11.69 -16.15
N GLN A 274 16.81 12.04 -14.91
CA GLN A 274 17.73 12.18 -13.79
C GLN A 274 17.67 10.99 -12.84
N LEU A 275 16.50 10.29 -12.80
CA LEU A 275 16.31 9.03 -12.06
C LEU A 275 15.15 8.25 -12.68
N ALA A 276 15.26 6.91 -12.69
CA ALA A 276 14.15 6.02 -12.99
C ALA A 276 14.32 4.68 -12.26
N TRP A 277 13.20 4.05 -11.91
CA TRP A 277 13.16 2.70 -11.34
C TRP A 277 11.77 2.09 -11.51
N ASP A 278 11.65 0.83 -11.18
CA ASP A 278 10.39 0.09 -11.24
C ASP A 278 10.03 -0.55 -9.91
N PHE A 279 8.73 -0.84 -9.76
CA PHE A 279 8.19 -1.61 -8.65
C PHE A 279 6.95 -2.40 -9.08
N THR A 280 6.69 -3.51 -8.40
CA THR A 280 5.53 -4.37 -8.64
C THR A 280 4.53 -4.21 -7.51
N VAL A 281 3.27 -3.98 -7.86
CA VAL A 281 2.15 -3.94 -6.90
C VAL A 281 1.78 -5.38 -6.52
N ALA A 282 1.50 -5.61 -5.26
CA ALA A 282 1.10 -6.92 -4.75
C ALA A 282 -0.19 -7.41 -5.44
N SER A 283 -0.32 -8.73 -5.58
CA SER A 283 -1.52 -9.35 -6.15
C SER A 283 -2.74 -9.16 -5.26
N GLN A 284 -3.93 -9.23 -5.84
CA GLN A 284 -5.19 -9.25 -5.11
C GLN A 284 -5.22 -10.39 -4.08
N ARG A 285 -4.67 -11.54 -4.43
CA ARG A 285 -4.54 -12.66 -3.52
C ARG A 285 -3.76 -12.28 -2.28
N ASN A 286 -2.60 -11.67 -2.45
CA ASN A 286 -1.76 -11.24 -1.33
C ASN A 286 -2.44 -10.18 -0.46
N THR A 287 -3.13 -9.20 -1.08
CA THR A 287 -3.73 -8.06 -0.37
C THR A 287 -5.01 -8.42 0.38
N SER A 288 -5.82 -9.37 -0.12
CA SER A 288 -7.19 -9.55 0.39
C SER A 288 -7.60 -10.99 0.69
N GLU A 289 -6.89 -12.02 0.20
CA GLU A 289 -7.34 -13.41 0.27
C GLU A 289 -7.58 -13.89 1.71
N ARG A 290 -6.72 -13.53 2.67
CA ARG A 290 -6.87 -13.94 4.08
C ARG A 290 -8.18 -13.46 4.67
N MET A 291 -8.51 -12.19 4.47
CA MET A 291 -9.76 -11.62 4.99
C MET A 291 -10.98 -12.16 4.28
N LEU A 292 -10.90 -12.34 2.96
CA LEU A 292 -11.98 -12.94 2.19
C LEU A 292 -12.21 -14.40 2.59
N HIS A 293 -11.14 -15.16 2.82
CA HIS A 293 -11.23 -16.54 3.32
C HIS A 293 -11.88 -16.59 4.71
N ILE A 294 -11.43 -15.77 5.66
CA ILE A 294 -12.02 -15.69 7.00
C ILE A 294 -13.51 -15.38 6.90
N ARG A 295 -13.90 -14.40 6.09
CA ARG A 295 -15.29 -14.03 5.85
C ARG A 295 -16.11 -15.23 5.34
N ASP A 296 -15.62 -15.87 4.30
CA ASP A 296 -16.36 -16.92 3.59
C ASP A 296 -16.47 -18.18 4.45
N ASP A 297 -15.41 -18.57 5.15
CA ASP A 297 -15.40 -19.70 6.08
C ASP A 297 -16.28 -19.42 7.31
N ALA A 298 -16.22 -18.22 7.89
CA ALA A 298 -17.06 -17.83 8.99
C ALA A 298 -18.56 -17.84 8.61
N LEU A 299 -18.91 -17.28 7.44
CA LEU A 299 -20.28 -17.29 6.95
C LEU A 299 -20.76 -18.71 6.62
N ALA A 300 -19.90 -19.56 6.04
CA ALA A 300 -20.22 -20.97 5.80
C ALA A 300 -20.45 -21.74 7.10
N THR A 301 -19.67 -21.46 8.14
CA THR A 301 -19.83 -22.07 9.48
C THR A 301 -21.13 -21.66 10.15
N LEU A 302 -21.53 -20.38 10.02
CA LEU A 302 -22.78 -19.86 10.57
C LEU A 302 -24.01 -20.30 9.76
N GLY A 303 -23.86 -20.51 8.46
CA GLY A 303 -24.95 -20.82 7.53
C GLY A 303 -25.93 -19.64 7.43
N GLU A 304 -27.23 -19.98 7.27
CA GLU A 304 -28.31 -18.95 7.19
C GLU A 304 -28.79 -18.49 8.58
N ALA A 305 -28.30 -19.08 9.67
CA ALA A 305 -28.71 -18.73 11.02
C ALA A 305 -27.93 -17.48 11.51
N ALA A 306 -28.61 -16.63 12.29
CA ALA A 306 -27.91 -15.61 13.04
C ALA A 306 -26.99 -16.26 14.08
N PRO A 307 -25.85 -15.64 14.42
CA PRO A 307 -24.99 -16.09 15.52
C PRO A 307 -25.80 -16.26 16.82
N ALA A 308 -25.46 -17.27 17.61
CA ALA A 308 -26.01 -17.40 18.93
C ALA A 308 -25.68 -16.12 19.75
N PHE A 309 -26.65 -15.55 20.45
CA PHE A 309 -26.44 -14.34 21.24
C PHE A 309 -27.13 -14.44 22.60
N ALA A 310 -26.62 -13.65 23.54
CA ALA A 310 -27.23 -13.48 24.86
C ALA A 310 -27.31 -12.00 25.26
N VAL A 311 -28.46 -11.56 25.71
CA VAL A 311 -28.59 -10.25 26.34
C VAL A 311 -28.16 -10.39 27.80
N THR A 312 -27.13 -9.66 28.20
CA THR A 312 -26.55 -9.71 29.55
C THR A 312 -27.11 -8.62 30.46
N ALA A 313 -27.49 -7.47 29.88
CA ALA A 313 -28.11 -6.38 30.64
C ALA A 313 -29.09 -5.57 29.78
N VAL A 314 -30.12 -5.05 30.42
CA VAL A 314 -31.01 -4.01 29.91
C VAL A 314 -31.10 -2.92 30.95
N THR A 315 -30.51 -1.76 30.67
CA THR A 315 -30.48 -0.63 31.62
C THR A 315 -31.49 0.42 31.16
N PRO A 316 -32.53 0.70 31.93
CA PRO A 316 -33.50 1.74 31.60
C PRO A 316 -32.90 3.13 31.85
N ALA A 317 -33.19 4.07 30.96
CA ALA A 317 -32.82 5.49 31.04
C ALA A 317 -31.37 5.72 31.50
N PRO A 318 -30.34 5.10 30.83
CA PRO A 318 -28.95 5.20 31.28
C PRO A 318 -28.36 6.60 31.05
N ASP A 319 -28.87 7.34 30.07
CA ASP A 319 -28.50 8.68 29.67
C ASP A 319 -29.72 9.44 29.14
N GLU A 320 -29.67 10.77 29.14
CA GLU A 320 -30.68 11.62 28.53
C GLU A 320 -30.92 11.27 27.06
N GLY A 321 -32.17 11.06 26.66
CA GLY A 321 -32.55 10.70 25.30
C GLY A 321 -32.43 9.20 24.98
N ILE A 322 -32.02 8.36 25.92
CA ILE A 322 -31.93 6.91 25.74
C ILE A 322 -32.92 6.24 26.71
N ALA A 323 -33.97 5.61 26.17
CA ALA A 323 -34.96 4.86 26.96
C ALA A 323 -34.34 3.55 27.50
N PHE A 324 -33.57 2.83 26.68
CA PHE A 324 -32.93 1.58 27.08
C PHE A 324 -31.55 1.44 26.46
N ARG A 325 -30.60 0.93 27.24
CA ARG A 325 -29.35 0.35 26.79
C ARG A 325 -29.42 -1.15 26.89
N ILE A 326 -29.14 -1.85 25.79
CA ILE A 326 -29.11 -3.30 25.69
C ILE A 326 -27.68 -3.71 25.51
N GLU A 327 -27.13 -4.53 26.39
CA GLU A 327 -25.77 -5.07 26.31
C GLU A 327 -25.87 -6.60 26.22
N GLY A 328 -24.95 -7.19 25.46
CA GLY A 328 -24.91 -8.61 25.29
C GLY A 328 -23.66 -9.10 24.58
N THR A 329 -23.66 -10.39 24.31
CA THR A 329 -22.62 -11.06 23.53
C THR A 329 -23.24 -11.86 22.39
N TYR A 330 -22.44 -12.12 21.36
CA TYR A 330 -22.75 -13.07 20.30
C TYR A 330 -21.49 -13.90 19.99
N THR A 331 -21.73 -15.18 19.69
CA THR A 331 -20.65 -16.16 19.46
C THR A 331 -20.24 -16.12 17.99
N VAL A 332 -18.95 -15.92 17.71
CA VAL A 332 -18.40 -15.95 16.36
C VAL A 332 -17.20 -16.87 16.25
N PRO A 333 -16.88 -17.40 15.06
CA PRO A 333 -15.66 -18.16 14.83
C PRO A 333 -14.42 -17.32 15.18
N ASN A 334 -13.44 -17.96 15.82
CA ASN A 334 -12.14 -17.36 16.12
C ASN A 334 -11.12 -17.82 15.09
N TYR A 335 -10.33 -16.91 14.52
CA TYR A 335 -9.23 -17.18 13.59
C TYR A 335 -7.89 -16.73 14.16
N LEU A 336 -7.87 -16.31 15.42
CA LEU A 336 -6.65 -15.91 16.10
C LEU A 336 -6.15 -17.01 17.02
N THR A 337 -4.88 -16.93 17.38
CA THR A 337 -4.30 -17.76 18.44
C THR A 337 -4.92 -17.45 19.81
N GLY A 338 -4.69 -18.30 20.78
CA GLY A 338 -5.13 -18.09 22.16
C GLY A 338 -6.64 -17.88 22.29
N ASP A 339 -7.01 -16.83 23.00
CA ASP A 339 -8.41 -16.45 23.26
C ASP A 339 -8.98 -15.43 22.25
N GLY A 340 -8.19 -15.08 21.21
CA GLY A 340 -8.58 -14.10 20.22
C GLY A 340 -8.54 -12.64 20.70
N GLY A 341 -7.96 -12.39 21.87
CA GLY A 341 -7.80 -11.03 22.43
C GLY A 341 -6.56 -10.30 21.89
N PRO A 342 -6.28 -9.10 22.40
CA PRO A 342 -5.16 -8.27 21.96
C PRO A 342 -3.81 -8.98 21.96
N GLY A 343 -3.02 -8.78 20.91
CA GLY A 343 -1.68 -9.37 20.75
C GLY A 343 -1.68 -10.80 20.21
N ASN A 344 -2.82 -11.39 19.94
CA ASN A 344 -2.90 -12.67 19.23
C ASN A 344 -2.67 -12.46 17.72
N ARG A 345 -2.23 -13.51 17.04
CA ARG A 345 -1.92 -13.57 15.61
C ARG A 345 -2.89 -14.50 14.90
N PHE A 346 -3.00 -14.40 13.59
CA PHE A 346 -3.75 -15.39 12.81
C PHE A 346 -3.27 -16.81 13.14
N PHE A 347 -4.24 -17.71 13.29
CA PHE A 347 -3.99 -19.12 13.56
C PHE A 347 -3.98 -19.91 12.25
N TYR A 348 -2.86 -20.57 11.97
CA TYR A 348 -2.66 -21.38 10.75
C TYR A 348 -2.65 -22.88 11.02
N GLY A 349 -3.16 -23.33 12.19
CA GLY A 349 -3.14 -24.72 12.61
C GLY A 349 -1.85 -25.12 13.35
N ASP A 350 -1.65 -26.45 13.46
CA ASP A 350 -0.46 -26.99 14.15
C ASP A 350 0.79 -26.83 13.29
N GLY A 351 1.61 -25.88 13.56
CA GLY A 351 2.87 -25.65 12.87
C GLY A 351 2.85 -24.41 12.00
N VAL A 352 2.62 -23.30 12.66
CA VAL A 352 2.67 -21.96 12.08
C VAL A 352 3.75 -21.85 11.03
N SER A 353 3.35 -21.67 9.82
CA SER A 353 4.24 -21.30 8.79
C SER A 353 4.15 -19.80 8.53
N ALA A 354 5.26 -19.17 8.42
CA ALA A 354 5.43 -17.81 7.97
C ALA A 354 5.80 -17.75 6.49
N THR A 355 5.46 -18.74 5.67
CA THR A 355 5.86 -18.76 4.25
C THR A 355 5.02 -17.87 3.36
N GLY A 356 3.84 -17.43 3.84
CA GLY A 356 3.11 -16.38 3.19
C GLY A 356 1.83 -16.78 2.48
N ASP A 357 1.67 -18.06 2.16
CA ASP A 357 0.56 -18.54 1.33
C ASP A 357 -0.51 -19.31 2.13
N GLU A 358 -0.29 -19.50 3.43
CA GLU A 358 -1.25 -20.14 4.30
C GLU A 358 -2.43 -19.21 4.61
N LEU A 359 -3.62 -19.80 4.67
CA LEU A 359 -4.84 -19.12 5.08
C LEU A 359 -5.14 -19.40 6.55
N PRO A 360 -5.63 -18.42 7.31
CA PRO A 360 -6.05 -18.62 8.69
C PRO A 360 -7.15 -19.68 8.78
N VAL A 361 -7.07 -20.53 9.80
CA VAL A 361 -8.08 -21.57 10.05
C VAL A 361 -8.80 -21.31 11.36
N GLN A 362 -10.03 -21.79 11.47
CA GLN A 362 -10.83 -21.61 12.68
C GLN A 362 -10.17 -22.26 13.91
N ASN A 363 -10.04 -21.49 14.99
CA ASN A 363 -9.48 -21.90 16.28
C ASN A 363 -10.54 -21.73 17.39
N GLY A 364 -11.63 -22.49 17.31
CA GLY A 364 -12.74 -22.36 18.26
C GLY A 364 -13.64 -21.15 17.99
N THR A 365 -14.18 -20.57 19.07
CA THR A 365 -15.11 -19.44 19.01
C THR A 365 -14.77 -18.40 20.06
N VAL A 366 -15.18 -17.15 19.82
CA VAL A 366 -15.09 -16.04 20.78
C VAL A 366 -16.46 -15.41 21.02
N GLU A 367 -16.67 -14.84 22.20
CA GLU A 367 -17.85 -14.06 22.56
C GLU A 367 -17.56 -12.57 22.27
N ALA A 368 -18.09 -12.08 21.16
CA ALA A 368 -18.00 -10.67 20.82
C ALA A 368 -19.10 -9.87 21.55
N SER A 369 -18.73 -8.74 22.15
CA SER A 369 -19.68 -7.88 22.85
C SER A 369 -20.45 -6.98 21.88
N PHE A 370 -21.72 -6.74 22.16
CA PHE A 370 -22.50 -5.69 21.52
C PHE A 370 -23.17 -4.77 22.51
N LEU A 371 -23.44 -3.53 22.11
CA LEU A 371 -24.20 -2.54 22.83
C LEU A 371 -25.14 -1.82 21.87
N CYS A 372 -26.43 -1.76 22.21
CA CYS A 372 -27.43 -1.02 21.45
C CYS A 372 -28.08 0.04 22.36
N ASN A 373 -28.30 1.24 21.84
CA ASN A 373 -29.08 2.28 22.50
C ASN A 373 -30.42 2.49 21.78
N VAL A 374 -31.52 2.34 22.50
CA VAL A 374 -32.89 2.62 22.05
C VAL A 374 -33.28 4.00 22.53
N SER A 375 -33.62 4.92 21.62
CA SER A 375 -33.97 6.29 21.97
C SER A 375 -35.35 6.43 22.58
N ASP A 376 -35.59 7.52 23.31
CA ASP A 376 -36.91 7.86 23.85
C ASP A 376 -37.94 8.02 22.74
N ALA A 377 -37.59 8.60 21.61
CA ALA A 377 -38.44 8.76 20.43
C ALA A 377 -38.88 7.41 19.86
N THR A 378 -37.96 6.42 19.81
CA THR A 378 -38.27 5.06 19.35
C THR A 378 -39.33 4.40 20.22
N VAL A 379 -39.24 4.54 21.54
CA VAL A 379 -40.21 3.94 22.48
C VAL A 379 -41.55 4.68 22.43
N ALA A 380 -41.55 5.99 22.26
CA ALA A 380 -42.75 6.81 22.17
C ALA A 380 -43.46 6.71 20.82
N GLY A 381 -42.73 6.29 19.75
CA GLY A 381 -43.25 6.16 18.41
C GLY A 381 -44.10 4.93 18.16
N SER A 382 -44.85 4.91 17.08
CA SER A 382 -45.62 3.76 16.59
C SER A 382 -44.98 3.02 15.43
N GLU A 383 -43.97 3.62 14.79
CA GLU A 383 -43.28 3.07 13.65
C GLU A 383 -42.00 2.30 14.06
N PRO A 384 -41.67 1.22 13.38
CA PRO A 384 -40.40 0.53 13.61
C PRO A 384 -39.20 1.46 13.46
N ALA A 385 -38.22 1.34 14.32
CA ALA A 385 -36.97 2.10 14.20
C ALA A 385 -36.08 1.53 13.12
N HIS A 386 -35.24 2.37 12.55
CA HIS A 386 -34.14 1.96 11.66
C HIS A 386 -33.00 1.43 12.54
N LEU A 387 -32.53 0.21 12.25
CA LEU A 387 -31.34 -0.35 12.89
C LEU A 387 -30.10 0.12 12.16
N VAL A 388 -29.14 0.68 12.89
CA VAL A 388 -27.86 1.17 12.36
C VAL A 388 -26.72 0.48 13.10
N GLN A 389 -25.82 -0.15 12.33
CA GLN A 389 -24.56 -0.64 12.87
C GLN A 389 -23.56 0.51 12.90
N TYR A 390 -22.95 0.74 14.06
CA TYR A 390 -21.96 1.79 14.29
C TYR A 390 -20.58 1.18 14.51
N GLY A 391 -19.58 1.68 13.78
CA GLY A 391 -18.17 1.38 14.01
C GLY A 391 -17.53 2.46 14.87
N HIS A 392 -16.89 2.07 15.97
CA HIS A 392 -16.17 3.01 16.82
C HIS A 392 -14.85 3.48 16.17
N GLY A 393 -14.29 4.59 16.67
CA GLY A 393 -12.99 5.11 16.24
C GLY A 393 -11.81 4.23 16.69
N LEU A 394 -10.62 4.54 16.17
CA LEU A 394 -9.37 3.85 16.54
C LEU A 394 -9.15 3.91 18.05
N LEU A 395 -8.90 2.77 18.67
CA LEU A 395 -8.76 2.58 20.12
C LEU A 395 -9.98 3.07 20.94
N GLY A 396 -11.16 3.13 20.31
CA GLY A 396 -12.42 3.43 20.95
C GLY A 396 -13.17 2.18 21.44
N SER A 397 -14.48 2.31 21.66
CA SER A 397 -15.31 1.17 22.10
C SER A 397 -16.76 1.28 21.62
N ASN A 398 -17.49 0.18 21.73
CA ASN A 398 -18.92 0.14 21.43
C ASN A 398 -19.75 1.13 22.26
N ARG A 399 -19.20 1.72 23.33
CA ARG A 399 -19.86 2.76 24.15
C ARG A 399 -20.03 4.08 23.43
N GLU A 400 -19.31 4.30 22.32
CA GLU A 400 -19.44 5.52 21.51
C GLU A 400 -20.86 5.74 20.96
N VAL A 401 -21.69 4.69 20.85
CA VAL A 401 -23.12 4.84 20.50
C VAL A 401 -23.90 5.68 21.52
N GLY A 402 -23.33 5.93 22.70
CA GLY A 402 -23.87 6.85 23.72
C GLY A 402 -23.46 8.31 23.54
N ALA A 403 -22.69 8.67 22.53
CA ALA A 403 -22.26 10.03 22.28
C ALA A 403 -23.46 10.98 22.03
N GLY A 404 -23.32 12.24 22.43
CA GLY A 404 -24.44 13.21 22.43
C GLY A 404 -25.03 13.44 21.04
N ASN A 405 -24.19 13.49 19.99
CA ASN A 405 -24.63 13.64 18.61
C ASN A 405 -25.42 12.42 18.12
N LEU A 406 -25.03 11.18 18.50
CA LEU A 406 -25.75 9.96 18.13
C LEU A 406 -27.09 9.85 18.88
N ARG A 407 -27.13 10.26 20.14
CA ARG A 407 -28.38 10.33 20.90
C ARG A 407 -29.37 11.32 20.30
N ALA A 408 -28.87 12.52 19.89
CA ALA A 408 -29.70 13.51 19.22
C ALA A 408 -30.23 12.96 17.89
N PHE A 409 -29.37 12.39 17.07
CA PHE A 409 -29.73 11.77 15.78
C PHE A 409 -30.76 10.66 15.94
N SER A 410 -30.59 9.76 16.95
CA SER A 410 -31.54 8.67 17.23
C SER A 410 -32.91 9.19 17.53
N ASN A 411 -33.02 10.27 18.34
CA ASN A 411 -34.31 10.84 18.71
C ASN A 411 -34.96 11.60 17.55
N GLU A 412 -34.18 12.24 16.69
CA GLU A 412 -34.69 12.98 15.53
C GLU A 412 -35.14 12.06 14.41
N HIS A 413 -34.43 10.93 14.17
CA HIS A 413 -34.62 10.09 13.00
C HIS A 413 -35.12 8.68 13.30
N ASN A 414 -35.63 8.40 14.54
CA ASN A 414 -36.13 7.10 14.96
C ASN A 414 -35.16 5.95 14.61
N THR A 415 -33.90 6.05 15.07
CA THR A 415 -32.88 5.04 14.85
C THR A 415 -32.44 4.35 16.15
N VAL A 416 -32.01 3.09 16.02
CA VAL A 416 -31.33 2.33 17.07
C VAL A 416 -29.92 2.05 16.62
N PHE A 417 -28.93 2.63 17.31
CA PHE A 417 -27.52 2.34 17.05
C PHE A 417 -27.05 1.14 17.86
N CYS A 418 -26.49 0.15 17.18
CA CYS A 418 -25.80 -0.97 17.78
C CYS A 418 -24.33 -0.97 17.35
N ALA A 419 -23.42 -1.26 18.27
CA ALA A 419 -22.00 -1.40 18.00
C ALA A 419 -21.43 -2.64 18.66
N THR A 420 -20.38 -3.19 18.04
CA THR A 420 -19.50 -4.20 18.63
C THR A 420 -18.14 -3.57 18.93
N LYS A 421 -17.35 -4.19 19.79
CA LYS A 421 -15.96 -3.81 20.03
C LYS A 421 -15.09 -4.58 19.02
N TRP A 422 -14.27 -3.87 18.26
CA TRP A 422 -13.44 -4.47 17.22
C TRP A 422 -12.13 -4.98 17.81
N ALA A 423 -11.77 -6.21 17.55
CA ALA A 423 -10.45 -6.72 17.86
C ALA A 423 -9.39 -5.99 17.02
N GLY A 424 -8.23 -5.71 17.60
CA GLY A 424 -7.12 -4.98 16.96
C GLY A 424 -7.28 -3.45 16.90
N MET A 425 -8.49 -2.91 17.16
CA MET A 425 -8.77 -1.47 17.02
C MET A 425 -9.50 -0.84 18.21
N SER A 426 -9.65 -1.55 19.32
CA SER A 426 -10.41 -1.09 20.47
C SER A 426 -9.55 -0.55 21.60
N GLU A 427 -10.21 -0.03 22.64
CA GLU A 427 -9.58 0.39 23.90
C GLU A 427 -8.78 -0.74 24.59
N ASP A 428 -9.14 -2.01 24.33
CA ASP A 428 -8.44 -3.18 24.87
C ASP A 428 -7.07 -3.36 24.22
N ASP A 429 -6.88 -2.82 23.00
CA ASP A 429 -5.65 -2.93 22.23
C ASP A 429 -4.61 -1.84 22.55
N ILE A 430 -4.94 -0.86 23.43
CA ILE A 430 -4.03 0.24 23.77
C ILE A 430 -2.67 -0.28 24.28
N GLY A 431 -2.67 -1.36 25.06
CA GLY A 431 -1.42 -1.96 25.55
C GLY A 431 -0.58 -2.57 24.44
N ASN A 432 -1.22 -3.26 23.49
CA ASN A 432 -0.58 -3.84 22.32
C ASN A 432 -0.07 -2.76 21.37
N ALA A 433 -0.85 -1.71 21.12
CA ALA A 433 -0.44 -0.57 20.34
C ALA A 433 0.79 0.14 20.94
N ALA A 434 0.81 0.34 22.25
CA ALA A 434 1.96 0.92 22.96
C ALA A 434 3.21 0.04 22.84
N ALA A 435 3.08 -1.27 22.94
CA ALA A 435 4.19 -2.21 22.76
C ALA A 435 4.71 -2.16 21.31
N THR A 436 3.83 -2.09 20.33
CA THR A 436 4.18 -1.97 18.91
C THR A 436 4.92 -0.66 18.61
N LEU A 437 4.52 0.47 19.20
CA LEU A 437 5.21 1.75 19.05
C LEU A 437 6.63 1.74 19.68
N THR A 438 6.87 0.83 20.62
CA THR A 438 8.20 0.66 21.24
C THR A 438 9.08 -0.31 20.44
N GLU A 439 8.46 -1.32 19.83
CA GLU A 439 9.15 -2.37 19.08
C GLU A 439 8.27 -2.76 17.86
N PHE A 440 8.62 -2.22 16.68
CA PHE A 440 7.82 -2.39 15.46
C PHE A 440 7.73 -3.84 14.96
N SER A 441 8.61 -4.73 15.41
CA SER A 441 8.46 -6.17 15.15
C SER A 441 7.13 -6.75 15.67
N ASN A 442 6.46 -6.03 16.59
CA ASN A 442 5.13 -6.39 17.07
C ASN A 442 3.98 -5.92 16.17
N PHE A 443 4.26 -5.12 15.13
CA PHE A 443 3.21 -4.58 14.24
C PHE A 443 2.26 -5.65 13.69
N PRO A 444 2.70 -6.85 13.31
CA PRO A 444 1.81 -7.91 12.86
C PRO A 444 0.73 -8.32 13.87
N THR A 445 0.96 -8.12 15.18
CA THR A 445 -0.07 -8.36 16.21
C THR A 445 -1.18 -7.30 16.24
N MET A 446 -0.99 -6.20 15.52
CA MET A 446 -2.01 -5.16 15.30
C MET A 446 -2.70 -5.35 13.94
N ALA A 447 -2.01 -5.94 12.97
CA ALA A 447 -2.51 -6.12 11.61
C ALA A 447 -3.39 -7.36 11.46
N ASP A 448 -3.06 -8.43 12.18
CA ASP A 448 -3.83 -9.68 12.22
C ASP A 448 -5.10 -9.51 13.07
#